data_74aef9322ff685add568538e412de674
#
_entry.id   74aef9322ff685add568538e412de674
#
_cell.length_a   1.000
_cell.length_b   1.000
_cell.length_c   1.000
_cell.angle_alpha   90.00
_cell.angle_beta   90.00
_cell.angle_gamma   90.00
#
_symmetry.space_group_name_H-M   'P 1'
#
loop_
_entity.id
_entity.type
_entity.pdbx_description
1 polymer ?
#
loop_
_entity_poly.entity_id
_entity_poly.type
_entity_poly.pdbx_seq_one_letter_code
_entity_poly.pdbx_strand_id
1 'polypeptide(L)'
;MTLANGCFDLLHVGHIRYFRAAKALGGRLVVAINSDDSVRTLKGVGRPLMPEWERAEILSALECIDAIVVFAEPDVRALVREIRPNVHAKGTDYTVESVPEGDVVREYGGRVEIVGDPKDHSTSEIIRTRLAPRALS
;
A
#
# COMPACT_ATOMS: atom_id res chain seq x y z
N MET A 1 -5.50 -4.20 -14.82
CA MET A 1 -4.63 -4.46 -13.66
C MET A 1 -4.55 -3.20 -12.80
N THR A 2 -4.63 -3.38 -11.50
CA THR A 2 -4.54 -2.29 -10.51
C THR A 2 -3.25 -2.46 -9.73
N LEU A 3 -2.54 -1.37 -9.51
CA LEU A 3 -1.31 -1.34 -8.70
C LEU A 3 -1.56 -0.54 -7.43
N ALA A 4 -1.20 -1.12 -6.28
CA ALA A 4 -1.16 -0.44 -4.99
C ALA A 4 0.28 -0.53 -4.47
N ASN A 5 0.77 0.50 -3.79
CA ASN A 5 2.12 0.46 -3.27
C ASN A 5 2.21 1.04 -1.86
N GLY A 6 3.23 0.62 -1.13
CA GLY A 6 3.50 1.11 0.21
C GLY A 6 4.55 0.28 0.92
N CYS A 7 4.88 0.68 2.13
CA CYS A 7 5.83 -0.06 2.95
C CYS A 7 5.18 -1.28 3.62
N PHE A 8 3.96 -1.12 4.09
CA PHE A 8 3.15 -2.16 4.74
C PHE A 8 3.94 -2.90 5.82
N ASP A 9 4.57 -2.14 6.70
CA ASP A 9 5.42 -2.68 7.75
C ASP A 9 4.59 -3.40 8.83
N LEU A 10 3.52 -2.75 9.28
CA LEU A 10 2.54 -3.36 10.20
C LEU A 10 1.16 -3.20 9.59
N LEU A 11 0.52 -4.32 9.31
CA LEU A 11 -0.82 -4.30 8.71
C LEU A 11 -1.90 -4.05 9.77
N HIS A 12 -2.89 -3.27 9.40
CA HIS A 12 -4.09 -3.05 10.19
C HIS A 12 -5.31 -3.10 9.27
N VAL A 13 -6.49 -2.98 9.85
CA VAL A 13 -7.74 -3.14 9.09
C VAL A 13 -7.87 -2.12 7.95
N GLY A 14 -7.30 -0.94 8.13
CA GLY A 14 -7.28 0.07 7.06
C GLY A 14 -6.57 -0.40 5.81
N HIS A 15 -5.47 -1.12 5.97
CA HIS A 15 -4.76 -1.71 4.84
C HIS A 15 -5.61 -2.78 4.14
N ILE A 16 -6.29 -3.62 4.91
CA ILE A 16 -7.16 -4.66 4.35
C ILE A 16 -8.29 -4.04 3.52
N ARG A 17 -8.92 -3.01 4.06
CA ARG A 17 -9.99 -2.29 3.35
C ARG A 17 -9.47 -1.61 2.09
N TYR A 18 -8.27 -1.05 2.16
CA TYR A 18 -7.59 -0.45 1.01
C TYR A 18 -7.37 -1.50 -0.09
N PHE A 19 -6.80 -2.66 0.25
CA PHE A 19 -6.56 -3.72 -0.73
C PHE A 19 -7.85 -4.26 -1.33
N ARG A 20 -8.88 -4.45 -0.52
CA ARG A 20 -10.18 -4.92 -1.01
C ARG A 20 -10.83 -3.92 -1.95
N ALA A 21 -10.76 -2.63 -1.61
CA ALA A 21 -11.29 -1.57 -2.47
C ALA A 21 -10.50 -1.48 -3.78
N ALA A 22 -9.18 -1.62 -3.72
CA ALA A 22 -8.34 -1.63 -4.92
C ALA A 22 -8.68 -2.84 -5.80
N LYS A 23 -8.86 -4.01 -5.22
CA LYS A 23 -9.24 -5.22 -5.97
C LYS A 23 -10.61 -5.04 -6.64
N ALA A 24 -11.52 -4.36 -5.97
CA ALA A 24 -12.88 -4.12 -6.49
C ALA A 24 -12.90 -3.21 -7.72
N LEU A 25 -11.82 -2.48 -8.01
CA LEU A 25 -11.72 -1.67 -9.22
C LEU A 25 -11.62 -2.52 -10.50
N GLY A 26 -11.38 -3.81 -10.33
CA GLY A 26 -11.41 -4.77 -11.43
C GLY A 26 -10.04 -5.29 -11.81
N GLY A 27 -10.01 -6.49 -12.39
CA GLY A 27 -8.79 -7.13 -12.83
C GLY A 27 -7.94 -7.66 -11.69
N ARG A 28 -6.65 -7.78 -11.96
CA ARG A 28 -5.69 -8.27 -10.98
C ARG A 28 -5.17 -7.13 -10.12
N LEU A 29 -4.94 -7.42 -8.84
CA LEU A 29 -4.31 -6.47 -7.92
C LEU A 29 -2.86 -6.87 -7.69
N VAL A 30 -1.96 -5.97 -8.07
CA VAL A 30 -0.53 -6.09 -7.80
C VAL A 30 -0.19 -5.12 -6.67
N VAL A 31 0.49 -5.61 -5.64
CA VAL A 31 0.95 -4.77 -4.53
C VAL A 31 2.47 -4.68 -4.60
N ALA A 32 2.97 -3.46 -4.69
CA ALA A 32 4.40 -3.17 -4.69
C ALA A 32 4.82 -2.70 -3.31
N ILE A 33 5.84 -3.33 -2.74
CA ILE A 33 6.32 -2.97 -1.41
C ILE A 33 7.75 -2.46 -1.49
N ASN A 34 8.04 -1.46 -0.67
CA ASN A 34 9.39 -0.91 -0.57
C ASN A 34 10.34 -1.95 0.02
N SER A 35 11.54 -2.07 -0.54
CA SER A 35 12.59 -2.91 0.01
C SER A 35 12.99 -2.42 1.41
N ASP A 36 13.70 -3.24 2.16
CA ASP A 36 14.18 -2.85 3.49
C ASP A 36 15.03 -1.58 3.44
N ASP A 37 15.94 -1.48 2.47
CA ASP A 37 16.79 -0.31 2.32
C ASP A 37 15.97 0.94 1.97
N SER A 38 14.98 0.79 1.11
CA SER A 38 14.08 1.88 0.74
C SER A 38 13.27 2.37 1.94
N VAL A 39 12.76 1.45 2.76
CA VAL A 39 12.03 1.82 3.99
C VAL A 39 12.94 2.56 4.95
N ARG A 40 14.18 2.09 5.13
CA ARG A 40 15.14 2.74 6.01
C ARG A 40 15.43 4.17 5.55
N THR A 41 15.59 4.37 4.25
CA THR A 41 15.82 5.69 3.68
C THR A 41 14.62 6.62 3.92
N LEU A 42 13.40 6.11 3.75
CA LEU A 42 12.20 6.92 3.88
C LEU A 42 11.79 7.17 5.33
N LYS A 43 11.96 6.20 6.21
CA LYS A 43 11.43 6.24 7.57
C LYS A 43 12.49 6.30 8.67
N GLY A 44 13.74 6.08 8.32
CA GLY A 44 14.85 6.22 9.25
C GLY A 44 15.35 4.91 9.84
N VAL A 45 16.36 5.05 10.70
CA VAL A 45 17.01 3.92 11.37
C VAL A 45 15.99 3.20 12.27
N GLY A 46 16.08 1.88 12.32
CA GLY A 46 15.13 1.07 13.09
C GLY A 46 13.92 0.61 12.29
N ARG A 47 13.79 1.05 11.04
CA ARG A 47 12.71 0.62 10.17
C ARG A 47 13.29 -0.08 8.95
N PRO A 48 12.61 -1.09 8.37
CA PRO A 48 11.31 -1.58 8.80
C PRO A 48 11.39 -2.42 10.08
N LEU A 49 10.26 -2.63 10.71
CA LEU A 49 10.16 -3.56 11.85
C LEU A 49 10.15 -5.00 11.36
N MET A 50 9.62 -5.23 10.16
CA MET A 50 9.57 -6.55 9.54
C MET A 50 10.33 -6.53 8.22
N PRO A 51 11.21 -7.53 7.98
CA PRO A 51 11.95 -7.59 6.72
C PRO A 51 11.02 -7.79 5.53
N GLU A 52 11.49 -7.37 4.35
CA GLU A 52 10.67 -7.37 3.14
C GLU A 52 10.10 -8.73 2.79
N TRP A 53 10.85 -9.81 3.01
CA TRP A 53 10.37 -11.15 2.70
C TRP A 53 9.22 -11.57 3.63
N GLU A 54 9.22 -11.16 4.90
CA GLU A 54 8.11 -11.42 5.82
C GLU A 54 6.90 -10.59 5.44
N ARG A 55 7.11 -9.32 5.09
CA ARG A 55 6.02 -8.46 4.63
C ARG A 55 5.36 -9.04 3.39
N ALA A 56 6.17 -9.51 2.44
CA ALA A 56 5.66 -10.15 1.24
C ALA A 56 4.88 -11.43 1.57
N GLU A 57 5.39 -12.23 2.49
CA GLU A 57 4.71 -13.47 2.89
C GLU A 57 3.35 -13.18 3.52
N ILE A 58 3.29 -12.22 4.42
CA ILE A 58 2.01 -11.83 5.06
C ILE A 58 1.02 -11.35 4.01
N LEU A 59 1.45 -10.48 3.10
CA LEU A 59 0.58 -9.97 2.05
C LEU A 59 0.12 -11.07 1.10
N SER A 60 0.96 -12.07 0.84
CA SER A 60 0.60 -13.18 -0.04
C SER A 60 -0.51 -14.06 0.52
N ALA A 61 -0.76 -13.99 1.83
CA ALA A 61 -1.84 -14.72 2.47
C ALA A 61 -3.20 -14.03 2.29
N LEU A 62 -3.23 -12.80 1.81
CA LEU A 62 -4.46 -12.06 1.59
C LEU A 62 -5.06 -12.44 0.24
N GLU A 63 -6.31 -12.90 0.28
CA GLU A 63 -7.00 -13.42 -0.90
C GLU A 63 -7.14 -12.39 -2.03
N CYS A 64 -7.29 -11.12 -1.69
CA CYS A 64 -7.52 -10.08 -2.69
C CYS A 64 -6.26 -9.68 -3.46
N ILE A 65 -5.06 -10.07 -3.02
CA ILE A 65 -3.80 -9.71 -3.68
C ILE A 65 -3.38 -10.83 -4.63
N ASP A 66 -3.17 -10.47 -5.89
CA ASP A 66 -2.81 -11.44 -6.94
C ASP A 66 -1.31 -11.59 -7.13
N ALA A 67 -0.54 -10.53 -6.90
CA ALA A 67 0.91 -10.56 -7.05
C ALA A 67 1.57 -9.51 -6.17
N ILE A 68 2.80 -9.76 -5.75
CA ILE A 68 3.58 -8.84 -4.93
C ILE A 68 4.92 -8.60 -5.59
N VAL A 69 5.34 -7.33 -5.62
CA VAL A 69 6.62 -6.90 -6.18
C VAL A 69 7.36 -6.11 -5.13
N VAL A 70 8.65 -6.40 -4.94
CA VAL A 70 9.52 -5.61 -4.07
C VAL A 70 10.30 -4.64 -4.95
N PHE A 71 10.30 -3.36 -4.61
CA PHE A 71 11.05 -2.35 -5.36
C PHE A 71 12.00 -1.58 -4.44
N ALA A 72 13.18 -1.26 -4.97
CA ALA A 72 14.24 -0.62 -4.21
C ALA A 72 14.37 0.88 -4.49
N GLU A 73 13.76 1.38 -5.54
CA GLU A 73 13.84 2.77 -5.95
C GLU A 73 13.20 3.68 -4.89
N PRO A 74 13.67 4.95 -4.77
CA PRO A 74 13.11 5.88 -3.78
C PRO A 74 11.62 6.14 -3.96
N ASP A 75 11.13 6.11 -5.21
CA ASP A 75 9.71 6.24 -5.49
C ASP A 75 9.27 5.18 -6.50
N VAL A 76 7.97 5.11 -6.72
CA VAL A 76 7.36 4.05 -7.53
C VAL A 76 7.29 4.40 -9.03
N ARG A 77 7.78 5.58 -9.44
CA ARG A 77 7.66 6.04 -10.83
C ARG A 77 8.20 5.06 -11.87
N ALA A 78 9.42 4.57 -11.66
CA ALA A 78 10.05 3.63 -12.58
C ALA A 78 9.23 2.34 -12.70
N LEU A 79 8.74 1.85 -11.58
CA LEU A 79 7.92 0.65 -11.55
C LEU A 79 6.58 0.85 -12.28
N VAL A 80 5.96 2.01 -12.07
CA VAL A 80 4.71 2.35 -12.77
C VAL A 80 4.93 2.39 -14.28
N ARG A 81 6.04 2.97 -14.74
CA ARG A 81 6.36 3.00 -16.16
C ARG A 81 6.57 1.60 -16.74
N GLU A 82 7.16 0.72 -15.96
CA GLU A 82 7.43 -0.65 -16.39
C GLU A 82 6.16 -1.52 -16.38
N ILE A 83 5.39 -1.48 -15.30
CA ILE A 83 4.18 -2.30 -15.15
C ILE A 83 3.01 -1.74 -15.95
N ARG A 84 2.88 -0.41 -16.01
CA ARG A 84 1.81 0.29 -16.71
C ARG A 84 0.42 -0.18 -16.27
N PRO A 85 0.10 -0.09 -14.97
CA PRO A 85 -1.21 -0.50 -14.51
C PRO A 85 -2.32 0.37 -15.11
N ASN A 86 -3.46 -0.21 -15.39
CA ASN A 86 -4.62 0.55 -15.85
C ASN A 86 -5.07 1.54 -14.78
N VAL A 87 -4.99 1.12 -13.51
CA VAL A 87 -5.38 1.92 -12.35
C VAL A 87 -4.25 1.89 -11.34
N HIS A 88 -3.89 3.06 -10.84
CA HIS A 88 -2.98 3.20 -9.71
C HIS A 88 -3.81 3.62 -8.50
N ALA A 89 -3.97 2.71 -7.53
CA ALA A 89 -4.81 2.93 -6.36
C ALA A 89 -3.97 3.52 -5.23
N LYS A 90 -4.45 4.62 -4.66
CA LYS A 90 -3.81 5.28 -3.51
C LYS A 90 -4.81 5.41 -2.38
N GLY A 91 -4.31 5.47 -1.17
CA GLY A 91 -5.14 5.67 0.01
C GLY A 91 -5.65 7.10 0.17
N THR A 92 -6.51 7.31 1.15
CA THR A 92 -7.21 8.58 1.36
C THR A 92 -6.32 9.69 1.91
N ASP A 93 -5.02 9.43 2.14
CA ASP A 93 -4.03 10.46 2.43
C ASP A 93 -3.80 11.38 1.24
N TYR A 94 -4.18 10.94 0.04
CA TYR A 94 -3.94 11.65 -1.21
C TYR A 94 -5.27 12.07 -1.85
N THR A 95 -5.17 13.07 -2.73
CA THR A 95 -6.20 13.33 -3.73
C THR A 95 -5.64 12.89 -5.08
N VAL A 96 -6.50 12.76 -6.09
CA VAL A 96 -6.05 12.37 -7.44
C VAL A 96 -4.94 13.31 -7.93
N GLU A 97 -5.06 14.60 -7.63
CA GLU A 97 -4.09 15.62 -8.06
C GLU A 97 -2.79 15.60 -7.26
N SER A 98 -2.83 15.13 -6.00
CA SER A 98 -1.65 15.18 -5.13
C SER A 98 -0.78 13.93 -5.21
N VAL A 99 -1.18 12.90 -5.94
CA VAL A 99 -0.37 11.68 -6.08
C VAL A 99 0.90 12.01 -6.87
N PRO A 100 2.09 11.83 -6.27
CA PRO A 100 3.34 12.25 -6.93
C PRO A 100 3.59 11.59 -8.29
N GLU A 101 3.22 10.31 -8.44
CA GLU A 101 3.41 9.56 -9.68
C GLU A 101 2.22 9.61 -10.62
N GLY A 102 1.24 10.46 -10.35
CA GLY A 102 0.03 10.55 -11.17
C GLY A 102 0.30 10.96 -12.62
N ASP A 103 1.29 11.84 -12.83
CA ASP A 103 1.71 12.22 -14.18
C ASP A 103 2.19 11.02 -15.00
N VAL A 104 2.97 10.14 -14.39
CA VAL A 104 3.47 8.93 -15.05
C VAL A 104 2.31 8.00 -15.43
N VAL A 105 1.35 7.82 -14.52
CA VAL A 105 0.16 6.99 -14.80
C VAL A 105 -0.60 7.54 -16.01
N ARG A 106 -0.77 8.84 -16.07
CA ARG A 106 -1.52 9.48 -17.16
C ARG A 106 -0.77 9.47 -18.50
N GLU A 107 0.56 9.41 -18.48
CA GLU A 107 1.37 9.38 -19.71
C GLU A 107 0.93 8.26 -20.66
N TYR A 108 0.57 7.09 -20.14
CA TYR A 108 0.19 5.95 -20.99
C TYR A 108 -1.32 5.67 -20.96
N GLY A 109 -2.12 6.59 -20.44
CA GLY A 109 -3.58 6.46 -20.45
C GLY A 109 -4.19 5.74 -19.25
N GLY A 110 -3.41 5.51 -18.19
CA GLY A 110 -3.94 4.97 -16.96
C GLY A 110 -4.62 6.04 -16.12
N ARG A 111 -5.22 5.64 -15.01
CA ARG A 111 -5.86 6.58 -14.09
C ARG A 111 -5.48 6.30 -12.63
N VAL A 112 -5.55 7.35 -11.82
CA VAL A 112 -5.38 7.27 -10.38
C VAL A 112 -6.75 7.20 -9.72
N GLU A 113 -6.93 6.26 -8.78
CA GLU A 113 -8.15 6.16 -7.98
C GLU A 113 -7.76 6.22 -6.50
N ILE A 114 -8.54 6.99 -5.74
CA ILE A 114 -8.37 7.07 -4.28
C ILE A 114 -9.36 6.11 -3.65
N VAL A 115 -8.87 5.16 -2.88
CA VAL A 115 -9.72 4.10 -2.32
C VAL A 115 -9.38 3.84 -0.84
N GLY A 116 -10.30 3.17 -0.16
CA GLY A 116 -10.14 2.79 1.23
C GLY A 116 -10.84 3.73 2.18
N ASP A 117 -10.67 3.47 3.47
CA ASP A 117 -11.34 4.23 4.52
C ASP A 117 -10.60 5.55 4.80
N PRO A 118 -11.28 6.52 5.39
CA PRO A 118 -10.61 7.69 5.95
C PRO A 118 -9.54 7.29 6.95
N LYS A 119 -8.55 8.16 7.17
CA LYS A 119 -7.35 7.90 7.95
C LYS A 119 -7.59 7.87 9.47
N ASP A 120 -8.59 7.16 9.92
CA ASP A 120 -8.90 7.00 11.35
C ASP A 120 -8.68 5.58 11.84
N HIS A 121 -8.09 4.70 11.02
CA HIS A 121 -7.82 3.31 11.36
C HIS A 121 -6.32 3.01 11.46
N SER A 122 -5.54 3.94 12.05
CA SER A 122 -4.12 3.72 12.27
C SER A 122 -3.89 2.65 13.34
N THR A 123 -2.68 2.07 13.38
CA THR A 123 -2.31 1.09 14.41
C THR A 123 -2.52 1.66 15.81
N SER A 124 -2.11 2.91 16.03
CA SER A 124 -2.31 3.57 17.34
C SER A 124 -3.77 3.68 17.72
N GLU A 125 -4.62 4.02 16.76
CA GLU A 125 -6.06 4.14 16.99
C GLU A 125 -6.67 2.79 17.36
N ILE A 126 -6.27 1.73 16.65
CA ILE A 126 -6.75 0.38 16.95
C ILE A 126 -6.38 -0.05 18.35
N ILE A 127 -5.14 0.17 18.75
CA ILE A 127 -4.68 -0.19 20.09
C ILE A 127 -5.49 0.57 21.14
N ARG A 128 -5.65 1.88 20.97
CA ARG A 128 -6.33 2.71 21.94
C ARG A 128 -7.81 2.41 22.06
N THR A 129 -8.50 2.18 20.95
CA THR A 129 -9.97 2.08 20.94
C THR A 129 -10.49 0.66 20.98
N ARG A 130 -9.69 -0.32 20.54
CA ARG A 130 -10.16 -1.70 20.40
C ARG A 130 -9.55 -2.67 21.39
N LEU A 131 -8.22 -2.62 21.52
CA LEU A 131 -7.52 -3.61 22.35
C LEU A 131 -7.58 -3.30 23.83
N ALA A 132 -7.47 -2.02 24.21
CA ALA A 132 -7.49 -1.65 25.63
C ALA A 132 -8.76 -2.09 26.37
N PRO A 133 -9.98 -1.85 25.85
CA PRO A 133 -11.19 -2.36 26.51
C PRO A 133 -11.23 -3.88 26.63
N ARG A 134 -10.74 -4.58 25.62
CA ARG A 134 -10.73 -6.04 25.65
C ARG A 134 -9.73 -6.60 26.66
N ALA A 135 -8.62 -5.92 26.86
CA ALA A 135 -7.62 -6.32 27.83
C ALA A 135 -8.14 -6.19 29.26
N LEU A 136 -9.12 -5.34 29.49
CA LEU A 136 -9.73 -5.12 30.81
C LEU A 136 -10.85 -6.11 31.12
N SER A 137 -11.36 -6.77 30.12
CA SER A 137 -12.45 -7.74 30.32
C SER A 137 -11.92 -9.16 30.44
#